data_29ed98c2c4a311bbd679564512d31e9c
#
_entry.id   29ed98c2c4a311bbd679564512d31e9c
#
_cell.length_a   1.000
_cell.length_b   1.000
_cell.length_c   1.000
_cell.angle_alpha   90.00
_cell.angle_beta   90.00
_cell.angle_gamma   90.00
#
_symmetry.space_group_name_H-M   'P 1'
#
loop_
_entity.id
_entity.type
_entity.pdbx_description
1 polymer ?
#
loop_
_entity_poly.entity_id
_entity_poly.type
_entity_poly.pdbx_seq_one_letter_code
_entity_poly.pdbx_strand_id
1 'polypeptide(L)'
;QCFEYLEKGNELKRTNVNFDLNFEQKTFRDIKTIFSKINFDKSKNQDTNKKKIIFILGLPRSGTTLTEQIISAHSKVYGSGELPYLTSIINKEFINDKILSVSKINETLNDNSKISEIAKKYYSYLDNYLIEESYITDKAPLNFMWIGFIKILFPQAKIIHCKRDSKDNCVSLYKNVTASKMDRRMPPAAPPSRGGYFARAAGPRGAQSTRL
;
A
#
# COMPACT_ATOMS: atom_id res chain seq x y z
N GLN A 1 28.89 6.12 20.77
CA GLN A 1 27.73 6.38 21.66
C GLN A 1 26.39 6.28 20.91
N CYS A 2 26.15 7.01 19.78
CA CYS A 2 24.85 6.99 19.11
C CYS A 2 24.46 5.58 18.59
N PHE A 3 25.38 4.86 17.97
CA PHE A 3 25.11 3.49 17.49
C PHE A 3 24.90 2.49 18.60
N GLU A 4 25.59 2.62 19.73
CA GLU A 4 25.39 1.78 20.92
C GLU A 4 23.97 1.89 21.48
N TYR A 5 23.41 3.13 21.53
CA TYR A 5 22.04 3.32 21.95
C TYR A 5 21.01 2.77 20.94
N LEU A 6 21.31 2.88 19.63
CA LEU A 6 20.46 2.30 18.60
C LEU A 6 20.48 0.77 18.66
N GLU A 7 21.64 0.17 18.90
CA GLU A 7 21.80 -1.27 19.06
C GLU A 7 20.98 -1.78 20.24
N LYS A 8 21.18 -1.19 21.44
CA LYS A 8 20.40 -1.53 22.65
C LYS A 8 18.89 -1.35 22.42
N GLY A 9 18.47 -0.27 21.77
CA GLY A 9 17.06 -0.04 21.46
C GLY A 9 16.48 -1.07 20.50
N ASN A 10 17.22 -1.47 19.48
CA ASN A 10 16.82 -2.52 18.55
C ASN A 10 16.80 -3.90 19.20
N GLU A 11 17.77 -4.22 20.07
CA GLU A 11 17.78 -5.47 20.84
C GLU A 11 16.56 -5.58 21.75
N LEU A 12 16.28 -4.55 22.56
CA LEU A 12 15.09 -4.51 23.43
C LEU A 12 13.80 -4.69 22.63
N LYS A 13 13.74 -4.17 21.41
CA LYS A 13 12.58 -4.33 20.56
C LYS A 13 12.47 -5.72 19.97
N ARG A 14 13.60 -6.32 19.60
CA ARG A 14 13.67 -7.68 19.04
C ARG A 14 13.08 -8.71 20.02
N THR A 15 13.24 -8.53 21.31
CA THR A 15 12.65 -9.43 22.33
C THR A 15 11.13 -9.44 22.31
N ASN A 16 10.50 -8.37 21.83
CA ASN A 16 9.05 -8.23 21.76
C ASN A 16 8.45 -8.57 20.37
N VAL A 17 9.30 -8.94 19.39
CA VAL A 17 8.86 -9.26 18.03
C VAL A 17 9.11 -10.74 17.77
N ASN A 18 8.02 -11.48 17.57
CA ASN A 18 8.12 -12.86 17.10
C ASN A 18 8.34 -12.86 15.58
N PHE A 19 9.60 -12.86 15.15
CA PHE A 19 10.00 -12.84 13.75
C PHE A 19 10.62 -14.20 13.37
N ASP A 20 10.01 -14.87 12.39
CA ASP A 20 10.50 -16.10 11.80
C ASP A 20 10.99 -15.85 10.36
N LEU A 21 12.31 -15.83 10.21
CA LEU A 21 12.95 -15.62 8.91
C LEU A 21 12.59 -16.73 7.88
N ASN A 22 12.49 -17.98 8.34
CA ASN A 22 12.18 -19.10 7.46
C ASN A 22 10.75 -18.98 6.91
N PHE A 23 9.83 -18.53 7.76
CA PHE A 23 8.45 -18.25 7.37
C PHE A 23 8.39 -17.13 6.31
N GLU A 24 9.08 -16.02 6.54
CA GLU A 24 9.09 -14.92 5.57
C GLU A 24 9.71 -15.35 4.23
N GLN A 25 10.84 -16.05 4.27
CA GLN A 25 11.49 -16.57 3.05
C GLN A 25 10.59 -17.57 2.30
N LYS A 26 9.87 -18.42 3.02
CA LYS A 26 8.89 -19.33 2.40
C LYS A 26 7.78 -18.55 1.73
N THR A 27 7.21 -17.57 2.41
CA THR A 27 6.15 -16.71 1.87
C THR A 27 6.58 -16.04 0.56
N PHE A 28 7.80 -15.48 0.50
CA PHE A 28 8.33 -14.89 -0.73
C PHE A 28 8.50 -15.91 -1.86
N ARG A 29 8.98 -17.12 -1.55
CA ARG A 29 9.11 -18.20 -2.56
C ARG A 29 7.76 -18.63 -3.10
N ASP A 30 6.77 -18.78 -2.22
CA ASP A 30 5.42 -19.19 -2.58
C ASP A 30 4.77 -18.13 -3.49
N ILE A 31 4.84 -16.85 -3.13
CA ILE A 31 4.37 -15.73 -3.95
C ILE A 31 5.03 -15.76 -5.33
N LYS A 32 6.35 -15.87 -5.39
CA LYS A 32 7.09 -15.92 -6.65
C LYS A 32 6.66 -17.10 -7.51
N THR A 33 6.53 -18.29 -6.91
CA THR A 33 6.15 -19.53 -7.63
C THR A 33 4.73 -19.44 -8.19
N ILE A 34 3.79 -18.89 -7.41
CA ILE A 34 2.40 -18.75 -7.86
C ILE A 34 2.32 -17.79 -9.03
N PHE A 35 2.83 -16.57 -8.85
CA PHE A 35 2.65 -15.52 -9.85
C PHE A 35 3.54 -15.66 -11.08
N SER A 36 4.64 -16.43 -11.02
CA SER A 36 5.46 -16.73 -12.22
C SER A 36 4.73 -17.59 -13.25
N LYS A 37 3.68 -18.32 -12.84
CA LYS A 37 2.90 -19.19 -13.73
C LYS A 37 1.65 -18.53 -14.30
N ILE A 38 1.34 -17.29 -13.88
CA ILE A 38 0.13 -16.59 -14.27
C ILE A 38 0.38 -15.78 -15.54
N ASN A 39 -0.50 -15.99 -16.53
CA ASN A 39 -0.55 -15.11 -17.69
C ASN A 39 -1.48 -13.92 -17.39
N PHE A 40 -0.89 -12.77 -17.04
CA PHE A 40 -1.61 -11.56 -16.72
C PHE A 40 -2.39 -10.94 -17.89
N ASP A 41 -2.01 -11.25 -19.14
CA ASP A 41 -2.69 -10.74 -20.34
C ASP A 41 -4.08 -11.37 -20.53
N LYS A 42 -4.31 -12.54 -19.92
CA LYS A 42 -5.59 -13.24 -19.94
C LYS A 42 -6.57 -12.76 -18.87
N SER A 43 -6.15 -11.91 -17.95
CA SER A 43 -7.06 -11.34 -16.93
C SER A 43 -8.09 -10.45 -17.62
N LYS A 44 -9.31 -11.00 -17.78
CA LYS A 44 -10.46 -10.30 -18.38
C LYS A 44 -11.21 -9.42 -17.40
N ASN A 45 -10.66 -9.17 -16.22
CA ASN A 45 -11.32 -8.31 -15.27
C ASN A 45 -11.42 -6.90 -15.84
N GLN A 46 -12.62 -6.51 -16.24
CA GLN A 46 -12.90 -5.13 -16.62
C GLN A 46 -13.15 -4.36 -15.34
N ASP A 47 -12.12 -3.67 -14.88
CA ASP A 47 -12.29 -2.68 -13.81
C ASP A 47 -13.13 -1.53 -14.35
N THR A 48 -14.43 -1.58 -14.07
CA THR A 48 -15.41 -0.56 -14.49
C THR A 48 -15.48 0.61 -13.51
N ASN A 49 -14.64 0.62 -12.48
CA ASN A 49 -14.67 1.68 -11.49
C ASN A 49 -14.18 3.00 -12.10
N LYS A 50 -14.91 4.08 -11.83
CA LYS A 50 -14.56 5.43 -12.31
C LYS A 50 -13.29 5.96 -11.66
N LYS A 51 -12.98 5.53 -10.44
CA LYS A 51 -11.80 5.95 -9.68
C LYS A 51 -10.62 5.03 -9.97
N LYS A 52 -9.50 5.60 -10.33
CA LYS A 52 -8.27 4.87 -10.67
C LYS A 52 -7.30 4.89 -9.50
N ILE A 53 -6.75 3.72 -9.18
CA ILE A 53 -5.83 3.58 -8.05
C ILE A 53 -4.39 3.71 -8.55
N ILE A 54 -3.57 4.42 -7.77
CA ILE A 54 -2.13 4.52 -7.93
C ILE A 54 -1.49 3.88 -6.70
N PHE A 55 -0.99 2.67 -6.84
CA PHE A 55 -0.24 2.00 -5.78
C PHE A 55 1.19 2.51 -5.72
N ILE A 56 1.59 3.06 -4.58
CA ILE A 56 2.96 3.52 -4.33
C ILE A 56 3.58 2.57 -3.30
N LEU A 57 4.55 1.80 -3.74
CA LEU A 57 5.10 0.69 -2.99
C LEU A 57 6.64 0.66 -3.04
N GLY A 58 7.25 -0.15 -2.21
CA GLY A 58 8.70 -0.29 -2.07
C GLY A 58 9.07 -0.65 -0.63
N LEU A 59 10.35 -0.75 -0.35
CA LEU A 59 10.77 -0.94 1.04
C LEU A 59 10.40 0.30 1.88
N PRO A 60 10.03 0.14 3.16
CA PRO A 60 9.92 1.27 4.06
C PRO A 60 11.19 2.12 4.02
N ARG A 61 11.07 3.43 4.10
CA ARG A 61 12.19 4.41 3.98
C ARG A 61 12.79 4.57 2.58
N SER A 62 12.14 4.06 1.53
CA SER A 62 12.58 4.24 0.14
C SER A 62 12.09 5.53 -0.54
N GLY A 63 11.34 6.38 0.18
CA GLY A 63 10.83 7.64 -0.36
C GLY A 63 9.36 7.60 -0.81
N THR A 64 8.63 6.53 -0.48
CA THR A 64 7.21 6.38 -0.85
C THR A 64 6.34 7.55 -0.40
N THR A 65 6.56 8.10 0.80
CA THR A 65 5.81 9.24 1.32
C THR A 65 6.06 10.52 0.50
N LEU A 66 7.33 10.79 0.15
CA LEU A 66 7.66 11.95 -0.68
C LEU A 66 7.04 11.82 -2.07
N THR A 67 7.11 10.62 -2.66
CA THR A 67 6.50 10.34 -3.96
C THR A 67 4.99 10.58 -3.93
N GLU A 68 4.31 10.11 -2.88
CA GLU A 68 2.88 10.37 -2.71
C GLU A 68 2.58 11.87 -2.60
N GLN A 69 3.33 12.62 -1.79
CA GLN A 69 3.14 14.06 -1.63
C GLN A 69 3.28 14.82 -2.95
N ILE A 70 4.28 14.45 -3.76
CA ILE A 70 4.48 15.06 -5.08
C ILE A 70 3.29 14.78 -5.99
N ILE A 71 2.82 13.54 -6.04
CA ILE A 71 1.72 13.12 -6.93
C ILE A 71 0.39 13.72 -6.45
N SER A 72 0.12 13.73 -5.15
CA SER A 72 -1.11 14.26 -4.57
C SER A 72 -1.17 15.80 -4.58
N ALA A 73 -0.08 16.49 -4.94
CA ALA A 73 -0.14 17.92 -5.23
C ALA A 73 -0.97 18.24 -6.49
N HIS A 74 -1.20 17.24 -7.36
CA HIS A 74 -2.05 17.39 -8.53
C HIS A 74 -3.54 17.38 -8.13
N SER A 75 -4.34 18.32 -8.67
CA SER A 75 -5.75 18.54 -8.30
C SER A 75 -6.69 17.36 -8.54
N LYS A 76 -6.30 16.41 -9.39
CA LYS A 76 -7.10 15.20 -9.71
C LYS A 76 -6.70 13.98 -8.86
N VAL A 77 -5.78 14.13 -7.92
CA VAL A 77 -5.24 13.00 -7.14
C VAL A 77 -5.51 13.20 -5.66
N TYR A 78 -6.18 12.25 -5.06
CA TYR A 78 -6.38 12.17 -3.61
C TYR A 78 -5.27 11.34 -2.98
N GLY A 79 -4.51 11.93 -2.05
CA GLY A 79 -3.48 11.24 -1.27
C GLY A 79 -4.07 10.56 -0.06
N SER A 80 -4.28 9.24 -0.10
CA SER A 80 -4.93 8.52 1.01
C SER A 80 -3.97 7.97 2.06
N GLY A 81 -2.66 8.05 1.83
CA GLY A 81 -1.67 7.50 2.76
C GLY A 81 -1.60 5.98 2.72
N GLU A 82 -1.29 5.37 3.87
CA GLU A 82 -1.16 3.91 4.01
C GLU A 82 -2.55 3.30 4.26
N LEU A 83 -3.09 2.61 3.25
CA LEU A 83 -4.35 1.89 3.37
C LEU A 83 -4.10 0.43 3.77
N PRO A 84 -4.75 -0.08 4.81
CA PRO A 84 -4.58 -1.47 5.25
C PRO A 84 -5.42 -2.45 4.42
N TYR A 85 -6.26 -1.96 3.50
CA TYR A 85 -7.35 -2.73 2.92
C TYR A 85 -6.88 -3.87 2.04
N LEU A 86 -5.89 -3.65 1.16
CA LEU A 86 -5.39 -4.70 0.28
C LEU A 86 -4.81 -5.87 1.09
N THR A 87 -3.93 -5.58 2.05
CA THR A 87 -3.34 -6.61 2.92
C THR A 87 -4.41 -7.32 3.75
N SER A 88 -5.40 -6.58 4.28
CA SER A 88 -6.52 -7.17 5.04
C SER A 88 -7.36 -8.14 4.20
N ILE A 89 -7.69 -7.75 2.97
CA ILE A 89 -8.42 -8.60 2.03
C ILE A 89 -7.62 -9.85 1.71
N ILE A 90 -6.33 -9.71 1.35
CA ILE A 90 -5.48 -10.85 1.00
C ILE A 90 -5.34 -11.81 2.18
N ASN A 91 -5.13 -11.29 3.38
CA ASN A 91 -5.05 -12.12 4.58
C ASN A 91 -6.35 -12.90 4.82
N LYS A 92 -7.50 -12.27 4.63
CA LYS A 92 -8.80 -12.90 4.84
C LYS A 92 -9.15 -13.94 3.77
N GLU A 93 -8.87 -13.63 2.52
CA GLU A 93 -9.30 -14.47 1.39
C GLU A 93 -8.30 -15.60 1.11
N PHE A 94 -6.99 -15.38 1.28
CA PHE A 94 -5.95 -16.27 0.78
C PHE A 94 -4.97 -16.81 1.82
N ILE A 95 -5.01 -16.31 3.06
CA ILE A 95 -4.12 -16.79 4.12
C ILE A 95 -4.92 -17.58 5.16
N ASN A 96 -4.55 -18.84 5.36
CA ASN A 96 -5.05 -19.71 6.42
C ASN A 96 -3.87 -20.08 7.33
N ASP A 97 -4.04 -19.96 8.65
CA ASP A 97 -3.01 -20.31 9.64
C ASP A 97 -1.62 -19.76 9.28
N LYS A 98 -1.58 -18.52 8.83
CA LYS A 98 -0.38 -17.82 8.33
C LYS A 98 0.20 -18.38 7.03
N ILE A 99 -0.43 -19.36 6.40
CA ILE A 99 0.05 -19.96 5.14
C ILE A 99 -0.77 -19.45 3.96
N LEU A 100 -0.08 -19.05 2.89
CA LEU A 100 -0.71 -18.66 1.64
C LEU A 100 -1.35 -19.89 0.96
N SER A 101 -2.67 -19.85 0.75
CA SER A 101 -3.42 -20.95 0.15
C SER A 101 -3.35 -20.91 -1.37
N VAL A 102 -2.48 -21.73 -1.94
CA VAL A 102 -2.31 -21.87 -3.41
C VAL A 102 -3.60 -22.32 -4.09
N SER A 103 -4.35 -23.24 -3.45
CA SER A 103 -5.62 -23.74 -3.99
C SER A 103 -6.65 -22.63 -4.15
N LYS A 104 -6.88 -21.84 -3.09
CA LYS A 104 -7.81 -20.70 -3.12
C LYS A 104 -7.42 -19.66 -4.16
N ILE A 105 -6.12 -19.39 -4.31
CA ILE A 105 -5.64 -18.46 -5.32
C ILE A 105 -5.97 -18.98 -6.71
N ASN A 106 -5.66 -20.23 -7.00
CA ASN A 106 -5.95 -20.85 -8.32
C ASN A 106 -7.45 -20.88 -8.62
N GLU A 107 -8.29 -21.22 -7.65
CA GLU A 107 -9.75 -21.15 -7.80
C GLU A 107 -10.22 -19.74 -8.16
N THR A 108 -9.72 -18.75 -7.42
CA THR A 108 -10.09 -17.35 -7.66
C THR A 108 -9.62 -16.85 -9.01
N LEU A 109 -8.41 -17.23 -9.43
CA LEU A 109 -7.85 -16.82 -10.74
C LEU A 109 -8.62 -17.41 -11.93
N ASN A 110 -9.30 -18.53 -11.75
CA ASN A 110 -10.14 -19.16 -12.76
C ASN A 110 -11.60 -18.65 -12.74
N ASP A 111 -11.96 -17.79 -11.79
CA ASP A 111 -13.31 -17.28 -11.62
C ASP A 111 -13.34 -15.75 -11.63
N ASN A 112 -13.69 -15.17 -12.77
CA ASN A 112 -13.78 -13.71 -12.92
C ASN A 112 -14.81 -13.08 -11.99
N SER A 113 -15.83 -13.81 -11.56
CA SER A 113 -16.84 -13.28 -10.62
C SER A 113 -16.25 -13.11 -9.23
N LYS A 114 -15.45 -14.05 -8.76
CA LYS A 114 -14.69 -13.96 -7.50
C LYS A 114 -13.67 -12.82 -7.52
N ILE A 115 -12.94 -12.66 -8.63
CA ILE A 115 -12.00 -11.56 -8.81
C ILE A 115 -12.73 -10.21 -8.68
N SER A 116 -13.86 -10.07 -9.39
CA SER A 116 -14.67 -8.84 -9.34
C SER A 116 -15.25 -8.57 -7.95
N GLU A 117 -15.70 -9.61 -7.25
CA GLU A 117 -16.20 -9.49 -5.86
C GLU A 117 -15.10 -8.97 -4.92
N ILE A 118 -13.90 -9.55 -5.00
CA ILE A 118 -12.77 -9.13 -4.17
C ILE A 118 -12.36 -7.69 -4.49
N ALA A 119 -12.32 -7.31 -5.77
CA ALA A 119 -12.04 -5.94 -6.17
C ALA A 119 -13.11 -4.96 -5.65
N LYS A 120 -14.40 -5.32 -5.73
CA LYS A 120 -15.50 -4.51 -5.17
C LYS A 120 -15.37 -4.32 -3.66
N LYS A 121 -14.93 -5.33 -2.91
CA LYS A 121 -14.66 -5.20 -1.46
C LYS A 121 -13.62 -4.11 -1.18
N TYR A 122 -12.57 -4.03 -1.98
CA TYR A 122 -11.57 -2.97 -1.84
C TYR A 122 -12.17 -1.59 -2.12
N TYR A 123 -12.90 -1.44 -3.22
CA TYR A 123 -13.55 -0.16 -3.56
C TYR A 123 -14.58 0.28 -2.52
N SER A 124 -15.35 -0.66 -1.93
CA SER A 124 -16.31 -0.32 -0.88
C SER A 124 -15.67 0.30 0.37
N TYR A 125 -14.40 -0.05 0.68
CA TYR A 125 -13.66 0.65 1.73
C TYR A 125 -13.30 2.08 1.33
N LEU A 126 -13.06 2.34 0.05
CA LEU A 126 -12.76 3.66 -0.46
C LEU A 126 -13.99 4.57 -0.51
N ASP A 127 -15.19 4.00 -0.61
CA ASP A 127 -16.46 4.75 -0.60
C ASP A 127 -16.71 5.46 0.75
N ASN A 128 -16.06 5.03 1.83
CA ASN A 128 -16.10 5.72 3.12
C ASN A 128 -15.35 7.07 3.10
N TYR A 129 -14.55 7.33 2.07
CA TYR A 129 -13.88 8.61 1.87
C TYR A 129 -14.69 9.44 0.88
N LEU A 130 -14.97 10.69 1.23
CA LEU A 130 -15.61 11.63 0.32
C LEU A 130 -14.57 12.14 -0.69
N ILE A 131 -14.25 11.30 -1.67
CA ILE A 131 -13.22 11.55 -2.68
C ILE A 131 -13.91 12.05 -3.94
N GLU A 132 -13.56 13.27 -4.37
CA GLU A 132 -14.05 13.86 -5.62
C GLU A 132 -13.06 13.65 -6.78
N GLU A 133 -11.79 13.39 -6.45
CA GLU A 133 -10.70 13.20 -7.39
C GLU A 133 -10.85 11.91 -8.20
N SER A 134 -10.33 11.95 -9.43
CA SER A 134 -10.38 10.80 -10.36
C SER A 134 -9.36 9.72 -10.01
N TYR A 135 -8.31 10.07 -9.28
CA TYR A 135 -7.24 9.16 -8.88
C TYR A 135 -7.08 9.14 -7.37
N ILE A 136 -6.78 7.97 -6.83
CA ILE A 136 -6.54 7.75 -5.41
C ILE A 136 -5.18 7.06 -5.27
N THR A 137 -4.33 7.54 -4.37
CA THR A 137 -3.12 6.78 -4.03
C THR A 137 -3.41 5.76 -2.95
N ASP A 138 -2.76 4.61 -3.02
CA ASP A 138 -2.57 3.67 -1.91
C ASP A 138 -1.06 3.54 -1.70
N LYS A 139 -0.55 4.25 -0.70
CA LYS A 139 0.87 4.28 -0.39
C LYS A 139 1.17 3.37 0.79
N ALA A 140 0.94 2.09 0.65
CA ALA A 140 1.38 1.08 1.61
C ALA A 140 2.68 0.41 1.09
N PRO A 141 3.84 0.74 1.67
CA PRO A 141 5.13 0.26 1.15
C PRO A 141 5.18 -1.24 0.94
N LEU A 142 4.66 -2.03 1.88
CA LEU A 142 4.69 -3.49 1.84
C LEU A 142 3.74 -4.11 0.79
N ASN A 143 2.89 -3.33 0.13
CA ASN A 143 2.09 -3.80 -0.99
C ASN A 143 2.95 -4.34 -2.16
N PHE A 144 4.28 -4.15 -2.13
CA PHE A 144 5.16 -4.79 -3.10
C PHE A 144 5.07 -6.32 -3.07
N MET A 145 4.74 -6.91 -1.93
CA MET A 145 4.50 -8.36 -1.82
C MET A 145 3.28 -8.81 -2.64
N TRP A 146 2.34 -7.91 -2.85
CA TRP A 146 1.02 -8.19 -3.42
C TRP A 146 0.86 -7.70 -4.87
N ILE A 147 1.95 -7.37 -5.58
CA ILE A 147 1.89 -6.85 -6.96
C ILE A 147 1.11 -7.77 -7.89
N GLY A 148 1.25 -9.10 -7.72
CA GLY A 148 0.50 -10.08 -8.50
C GLY A 148 -1.01 -9.93 -8.30
N PHE A 149 -1.47 -9.80 -7.06
CA PHE A 149 -2.88 -9.54 -6.76
C PHE A 149 -3.35 -8.19 -7.29
N ILE A 150 -2.53 -7.13 -7.14
CA ILE A 150 -2.85 -5.81 -7.68
C ILE A 150 -3.11 -5.90 -9.19
N LYS A 151 -2.26 -6.59 -9.93
CA LYS A 151 -2.40 -6.74 -11.39
C LYS A 151 -3.67 -7.48 -11.80
N ILE A 152 -4.12 -8.43 -10.97
CA ILE A 152 -5.32 -9.23 -11.24
C ILE A 152 -6.58 -8.49 -10.84
N LEU A 153 -6.58 -7.92 -9.62
CA LEU A 153 -7.76 -7.25 -9.06
C LEU A 153 -8.01 -5.88 -9.70
N PHE A 154 -6.96 -5.16 -10.03
CA PHE A 154 -7.01 -3.79 -10.53
C PHE A 154 -6.15 -3.62 -11.79
N PRO A 155 -6.54 -4.19 -12.94
CA PRO A 155 -5.71 -4.21 -14.15
C PRO A 155 -5.41 -2.80 -14.69
N GLN A 156 -6.22 -1.81 -14.38
CA GLN A 156 -6.00 -0.41 -14.77
C GLN A 156 -5.19 0.39 -13.75
N ALA A 157 -4.90 -0.16 -12.57
CA ALA A 157 -4.13 0.52 -11.55
C ALA A 157 -2.71 0.83 -12.05
N LYS A 158 -2.21 1.98 -11.61
CA LYS A 158 -0.80 2.34 -11.83
C LYS A 158 0.01 1.88 -10.62
N ILE A 159 1.22 1.38 -10.88
CA ILE A 159 2.13 0.94 -9.83
C ILE A 159 3.39 1.77 -9.93
N ILE A 160 3.75 2.43 -8.85
CA ILE A 160 4.99 3.19 -8.70
C ILE A 160 5.83 2.48 -7.65
N HIS A 161 6.97 1.93 -8.09
CA HIS A 161 7.92 1.28 -7.20
C HIS A 161 9.05 2.23 -6.83
N CYS A 162 9.09 2.63 -5.56
CA CYS A 162 10.15 3.46 -5.02
C CYS A 162 11.35 2.59 -4.63
N LYS A 163 12.49 2.84 -5.24
CA LYS A 163 13.76 2.16 -4.96
C LYS A 163 14.77 3.18 -4.42
N ARG A 164 15.47 2.79 -3.38
CA ARG A 164 16.59 3.53 -2.80
C ARG A 164 17.81 2.63 -2.75
N ASP A 165 19.00 3.19 -2.65
CA ASP A 165 20.23 2.43 -2.38
C ASP A 165 20.02 1.53 -1.15
N SER A 166 20.46 0.27 -1.24
CA SER A 166 20.18 -0.74 -0.21
C SER A 166 20.87 -0.42 1.11
N LYS A 167 22.10 0.10 1.09
CA LYS A 167 22.85 0.47 2.29
C LYS A 167 22.18 1.63 2.99
N ASP A 168 21.85 2.69 2.24
CA ASP A 168 21.13 3.86 2.76
C ASP A 168 19.77 3.47 3.35
N ASN A 169 19.07 2.56 2.69
CA ASN A 169 17.78 2.10 3.16
C ASN A 169 17.91 1.31 4.47
N CYS A 170 18.88 0.39 4.54
CA CYS A 170 19.17 -0.39 5.76
C CYS A 170 19.56 0.52 6.93
N VAL A 171 20.45 1.49 6.71
CA VAL A 171 20.83 2.46 7.76
C VAL A 171 19.63 3.27 8.22
N SER A 172 18.76 3.70 7.28
CA SER A 172 17.55 4.44 7.63
C SER A 172 16.54 3.60 8.39
N LEU A 173 16.41 2.31 8.07
CA LEU A 173 15.57 1.36 8.82
C LEU A 173 16.11 1.11 10.23
N TYR A 174 17.43 0.88 10.34
CA TYR A 174 18.09 0.64 11.60
C TYR A 174 17.95 1.80 12.59
N LYS A 175 18.06 3.03 12.09
CA LYS A 175 17.87 4.26 12.90
C LYS A 175 16.43 4.47 13.35
N ASN A 176 15.48 4.00 12.56
CA ASN A 176 14.06 4.14 12.89
C ASN A 176 13.56 2.82 13.46
N VAL A 177 13.50 2.70 14.76
CA VAL A 177 12.96 1.54 15.46
C VAL A 177 11.48 1.32 15.07
N THR A 178 11.23 1.05 13.78
CA THR A 178 9.90 0.97 13.18
C THR A 178 9.27 -0.42 13.25
N ALA A 179 9.93 -1.40 13.89
CA ALA A 179 9.41 -2.75 14.00
C ALA A 179 7.99 -2.83 14.60
N SER A 180 7.51 -1.80 15.32
CA SER A 180 6.14 -1.74 15.82
C SER A 180 5.07 -1.55 14.75
N LYS A 181 5.41 -1.01 13.58
CA LYS A 181 4.47 -0.88 12.44
C LYS A 181 4.36 -2.16 11.59
N MET A 182 5.18 -3.16 11.84
CA MET A 182 5.10 -4.48 11.21
C MET A 182 4.17 -5.44 11.95
N ASP A 183 3.53 -5.03 13.05
CA ASP A 183 2.49 -5.82 13.69
C ASP A 183 1.26 -5.86 12.78
N ARG A 184 1.06 -6.99 12.12
CA ARG A 184 -0.03 -7.26 11.17
C ARG A 184 -1.43 -7.23 11.81
N ARG A 185 -1.54 -6.85 13.09
CA ARG A 185 -2.77 -6.82 13.89
C ARG A 185 -3.35 -5.42 14.11
N MET A 186 -2.94 -4.42 13.33
CA MET A 186 -3.57 -3.10 13.46
C MET A 186 -5.04 -3.15 13.00
N PRO A 187 -5.96 -2.65 13.83
CA PRO A 187 -7.31 -2.36 13.37
C PRO A 187 -7.25 -1.32 12.24
N PRO A 188 -8.24 -1.28 11.33
CA PRO A 188 -8.27 -0.30 10.27
C PRO A 188 -8.14 1.10 10.88
N ALA A 189 -7.20 1.88 10.35
CA ALA A 189 -7.07 3.27 10.75
C ALA A 189 -8.38 3.99 10.47
N ALA A 190 -8.82 4.81 11.41
CA ALA A 190 -9.93 5.71 11.15
C ALA A 190 -9.61 6.58 9.92
N PRO A 191 -10.60 6.90 9.07
CA PRO A 191 -10.39 7.75 7.92
C PRO A 191 -9.72 9.04 8.38
N PRO A 192 -8.73 9.57 7.63
CA PRO A 192 -8.08 10.82 7.99
C PRO A 192 -9.15 11.91 8.08
N SER A 193 -9.18 12.61 9.22
CA SER A 193 -10.03 13.79 9.37
C SER A 193 -9.70 14.78 8.26
N ARG A 194 -10.72 15.47 7.70
CA ARG A 194 -10.56 16.59 6.75
C ARG A 194 -9.68 17.66 7.39
N GLY A 195 -8.38 17.59 7.22
CA GLY A 195 -7.42 18.49 7.88
C GLY A 195 -6.01 17.96 7.87
N GLY A 196 -5.74 16.89 7.14
CA GLY A 196 -4.39 16.36 7.01
C GLY A 196 -3.54 17.23 6.08
N TYR A 197 -2.49 17.75 6.65
CA TYR A 197 -1.24 18.21 6.04
C TYR A 197 -1.36 19.11 4.80
N PHE A 198 -1.29 20.40 5.03
CA PHE A 198 -1.42 21.56 4.16
C PHE A 198 -2.87 22.03 3.93
N ALA A 199 -3.35 22.84 4.91
CA ALA A 199 -4.31 23.89 4.59
C ALA A 199 -3.73 24.68 3.41
N ARG A 200 -4.41 24.64 2.24
CA ARG A 200 -4.09 25.57 1.15
C ARG A 200 -4.13 26.99 1.74
N ALA A 201 -3.01 27.65 1.78
CA ALA A 201 -2.97 29.06 1.94
C ALA A 201 -3.68 29.66 0.73
N ALA A 202 -4.97 29.87 0.86
CA ALA A 202 -5.74 30.70 -0.03
C ALA A 202 -5.29 32.13 0.23
N GLY A 203 -4.28 32.58 -0.49
CA GLY A 203 -3.97 34.01 -0.57
C GLY A 203 -5.18 34.74 -1.13
N PRO A 204 -5.53 35.92 -0.60
CA PRO A 204 -6.65 36.70 -1.09
C PRO A 204 -6.39 37.09 -2.56
N ARG A 205 -7.21 36.61 -3.46
CA ARG A 205 -7.26 37.15 -4.82
C ARG A 205 -7.75 38.59 -4.75
N GLY A 206 -6.86 39.48 -5.16
CA GLY A 206 -6.98 40.90 -5.12
C GLY A 206 -8.28 41.45 -5.69
N ALA A 207 -8.74 42.45 -5.00
CA ALA A 207 -9.83 43.33 -5.37
C ALA A 207 -9.63 43.91 -6.80
N GLN A 208 -10.64 43.75 -7.63
CA GLN A 208 -10.77 44.52 -8.87
C GLN A 208 -10.84 45.98 -8.51
N SER A 209 -9.92 46.75 -8.99
CA SER A 209 -9.98 48.20 -9.05
C SER A 209 -10.78 48.57 -10.31
N THR A 210 -12.03 48.91 -10.13
CA THR A 210 -12.79 49.77 -11.03
C THR A 210 -12.34 51.20 -10.82
N ARG A 211 -11.80 51.84 -11.86
CA ARG A 211 -11.92 53.30 -12.08
C ARG A 211 -11.57 53.68 -13.51
N LEU A 212 -12.60 54.29 -14.11
CA LEU A 212 -12.62 55.46 -14.99
C LEU A 212 -11.79 55.39 -16.25
#